data_f43887a2e8c199d2998877bbd20197f7
#
_entry.id   f43887a2e8c199d2998877bbd20197f7
#
_cell.length_a   1.000
_cell.length_b   1.000
_cell.length_c   1.000
_cell.angle_alpha   90.00
_cell.angle_beta   90.00
_cell.angle_gamma   90.00
#
_symmetry.space_group_name_H-M   'P 1'
#
loop_
_entity.id
_entity.type
_entity.pdbx_description
1 polymer ?
#
loop_
_entity_poly.entity_id
_entity_poly.type
_entity_poly.pdbx_seq_one_letter_code
_entity_poly.pdbx_strand_id
1 'polypeptide(L)'
;MAINSNASTYINIYGLKNYIYDYLLAKFPNSEVNVYIKDTSNHLKRKRILIDSINSNTILSLITLANAESHNFTSESLFKNASDSWSKNSYKKLYFWLKNKGLPIKDLYIADASGLSRSNRVTTNLIASFLYKMQFNNNYEFYASTLSIMGVRGTLANSLVNNKIKGKFFGKTGTLSNVFSLSGYFHKNNKIYSISIIQNSNLIDKNKIFKFLNEVYEINDCK
;
A
#
# COMPACT_ATOMS: atom_id res chain seq x y z
N MET A 1 -2.27 -22.21 4.02
CA MET A 1 -1.71 -21.48 5.17
C MET A 1 -2.23 -20.05 5.10
N ALA A 2 -3.16 -19.67 5.97
CA ALA A 2 -3.65 -18.28 6.02
C ALA A 2 -2.57 -17.43 6.67
N ILE A 3 -1.90 -16.57 5.89
CA ILE A 3 -0.98 -15.58 6.43
C ILE A 3 -1.86 -14.50 7.06
N ASN A 4 -1.87 -14.44 8.38
CA ASN A 4 -2.56 -13.37 9.11
C ASN A 4 -1.95 -12.03 8.66
N SER A 5 -2.79 -11.11 8.17
CA SER A 5 -2.37 -9.80 7.66
C SER A 5 -1.63 -8.93 8.68
N ASN A 6 -1.73 -9.28 9.97
CA ASN A 6 -1.04 -8.63 11.09
C ASN A 6 0.27 -9.32 11.47
N ALA A 7 0.61 -10.46 10.86
CA ALA A 7 1.88 -11.14 11.09
C ALA A 7 2.99 -10.52 10.22
N SER A 8 4.24 -10.71 10.66
CA SER A 8 5.42 -10.14 10.00
C SER A 8 5.42 -10.41 8.49
N THR A 9 5.81 -9.42 7.72
CA THR A 9 5.92 -9.46 6.26
C THR A 9 7.08 -10.34 5.76
N TYR A 10 7.77 -11.02 6.65
CA TYR A 10 8.93 -11.85 6.32
C TYR A 10 8.53 -13.32 6.29
N ILE A 11 8.55 -13.90 5.07
CA ILE A 11 8.57 -15.36 4.94
C ILE A 11 10.01 -15.80 5.21
N ASN A 12 10.19 -16.63 6.23
CA ASN A 12 11.47 -17.27 6.47
C ASN A 12 11.86 -18.08 5.22
N ILE A 13 13.09 -17.92 4.73
CA ILE A 13 13.58 -18.59 3.53
C ILE A 13 13.47 -20.11 3.62
N TYR A 14 13.57 -20.68 4.83
CA TYR A 14 13.35 -22.11 5.05
C TYR A 14 11.87 -22.50 4.91
N GLY A 15 10.94 -21.65 5.34
CA GLY A 15 9.51 -21.87 5.12
C GLY A 15 9.16 -21.83 3.65
N LEU A 16 9.75 -20.92 2.88
CA LEU A 16 9.60 -20.87 1.42
C LEU A 16 10.18 -22.12 0.75
N LYS A 17 11.35 -22.58 1.19
CA LYS A 17 11.96 -23.83 0.70
C LYS A 17 11.02 -25.02 0.86
N ASN A 18 10.48 -25.19 2.07
CA ASN A 18 9.56 -26.29 2.38
C ASN A 18 8.27 -26.19 1.56
N TYR A 19 7.70 -25.00 1.42
CA TYR A 19 6.52 -24.77 0.58
C TYR A 19 6.77 -25.16 -0.89
N ILE A 20 7.91 -24.75 -1.47
CA ILE A 20 8.28 -25.11 -2.84
C ILE A 20 8.49 -26.62 -2.96
N TYR A 21 9.14 -27.25 -1.97
CA TYR A 21 9.32 -28.70 -1.94
C TYR A 21 7.99 -29.44 -1.97
N ASP A 22 7.08 -29.10 -1.05
CA ASP A 22 5.76 -29.73 -0.92
C ASP A 22 4.92 -29.52 -2.19
N TYR A 23 4.95 -28.32 -2.76
CA TYR A 23 4.27 -27.99 -4.02
C TYR A 23 4.78 -28.84 -5.19
N LEU A 24 6.10 -28.93 -5.35
CA LEU A 24 6.71 -29.72 -6.44
C LEU A 24 6.46 -31.22 -6.25
N LEU A 25 6.54 -31.71 -5.03
CA LEU A 25 6.26 -33.13 -4.72
C LEU A 25 4.81 -33.50 -5.03
N ALA A 26 3.87 -32.62 -4.67
CA ALA A 26 2.44 -32.82 -5.00
C ALA A 26 2.19 -32.82 -6.52
N LYS A 27 2.92 -32.01 -7.28
CA LYS A 27 2.78 -31.89 -8.73
C LYS A 27 3.48 -33.03 -9.49
N PHE A 28 4.58 -33.51 -8.96
CA PHE A 28 5.43 -34.55 -9.54
C PHE A 28 5.68 -35.71 -8.56
N PRO A 29 4.63 -36.46 -8.17
CA PRO A 29 4.69 -37.42 -7.05
C PRO A 29 5.67 -38.58 -7.25
N ASN A 30 6.06 -38.88 -8.49
CA ASN A 30 7.00 -39.95 -8.83
C ASN A 30 8.42 -39.43 -9.11
N SER A 31 8.72 -38.20 -8.78
CA SER A 31 10.01 -37.58 -9.05
C SER A 31 10.79 -37.34 -7.77
N GLU A 32 12.09 -37.47 -7.83
CA GLU A 32 12.97 -37.00 -6.76
C GLU A 32 13.02 -35.47 -6.79
N VAL A 33 12.58 -34.81 -5.70
CA VAL A 33 12.53 -33.37 -5.58
C VAL A 33 13.60 -32.90 -4.61
N ASN A 34 14.52 -32.07 -5.07
CA ASN A 34 15.55 -31.44 -4.24
C ASN A 34 15.50 -29.92 -4.39
N VAL A 35 15.23 -29.20 -3.28
CA VAL A 35 15.19 -27.74 -3.27
C VAL A 35 16.40 -27.19 -2.50
N TYR A 36 17.24 -26.43 -3.20
CA TYR A 36 18.44 -25.81 -2.66
C TYR A 36 18.29 -24.30 -2.58
N ILE A 37 18.71 -23.73 -1.44
CA ILE A 37 18.91 -22.29 -1.30
C ILE A 37 20.33 -22.00 -1.77
N LYS A 38 20.47 -21.28 -2.89
CA LYS A 38 21.76 -20.92 -3.45
C LYS A 38 21.86 -19.41 -3.62
N ASP A 39 22.97 -18.84 -3.15
CA ASP A 39 23.31 -17.47 -3.48
C ASP A 39 23.64 -17.36 -4.99
N THR A 40 22.90 -16.53 -5.72
CA THR A 40 22.99 -16.40 -7.18
C THR A 40 23.95 -15.30 -7.62
N SER A 41 24.88 -14.89 -6.78
CA SER A 41 25.88 -13.88 -7.15
C SER A 41 26.72 -14.27 -8.39
N ASN A 42 26.79 -15.56 -8.73
CA ASN A 42 27.45 -16.08 -9.95
C ASN A 42 26.42 -16.59 -10.96
N HIS A 43 26.01 -15.75 -11.88
CA HIS A 43 25.14 -16.12 -13.00
C HIS A 43 25.84 -17.04 -14.00
N LEU A 44 25.69 -18.34 -13.82
CA LEU A 44 25.97 -19.27 -14.92
C LEU A 44 24.87 -19.10 -15.99
N LYS A 45 25.27 -18.79 -17.23
CA LYS A 45 24.38 -18.74 -18.40
C LYS A 45 23.91 -20.17 -18.76
N ARG A 46 22.95 -20.70 -17.99
CA ARG A 46 22.32 -21.99 -18.31
C ARG A 46 21.00 -21.74 -19.02
N LYS A 47 20.70 -22.55 -20.03
CA LYS A 47 19.38 -22.57 -20.67
C LYS A 47 18.34 -22.91 -19.58
N ARG A 48 17.36 -22.05 -19.40
CA ARG A 48 16.29 -22.25 -18.44
C ARG A 48 15.06 -22.76 -19.20
N ILE A 49 14.40 -23.77 -18.65
CA ILE A 49 13.12 -24.30 -19.16
C ILE A 49 12.05 -23.93 -18.14
N LEU A 50 10.98 -23.31 -18.60
CA LEU A 50 9.82 -23.06 -17.76
C LEU A 50 9.11 -24.40 -17.49
N ILE A 51 9.05 -24.79 -16.23
CA ILE A 51 8.36 -26.04 -15.81
C ILE A 51 6.90 -25.73 -15.50
N ASP A 52 6.63 -24.59 -14.86
CA ASP A 52 5.30 -24.16 -14.47
C ASP A 52 5.24 -22.67 -14.19
N SER A 53 4.03 -22.11 -14.22
CA SER A 53 3.75 -20.72 -13.84
C SER A 53 2.42 -20.64 -13.08
N ILE A 54 2.41 -19.76 -12.08
CA ILE A 54 1.20 -19.41 -11.31
C ILE A 54 0.88 -17.95 -11.63
N ASN A 55 -0.35 -17.73 -12.11
CA ASN A 55 -0.84 -16.38 -12.32
C ASN A 55 -1.29 -15.74 -11.00
N SER A 56 -0.83 -14.55 -10.73
CA SER A 56 -1.33 -13.76 -9.61
C SER A 56 -2.73 -13.20 -9.89
N ASN A 57 -3.39 -12.68 -8.86
CA ASN A 57 -4.57 -11.84 -9.03
C ASN A 57 -4.23 -10.60 -9.88
N THR A 58 -5.27 -9.95 -10.43
CA THR A 58 -5.09 -8.72 -11.22
C THR A 58 -4.41 -7.63 -10.40
N ILE A 59 -3.67 -6.74 -11.05
CA ILE A 59 -3.02 -5.59 -10.39
C ILE A 59 -4.05 -4.76 -9.62
N LEU A 60 -5.24 -4.55 -10.16
CA LEU A 60 -6.31 -3.82 -9.48
C LEU A 60 -6.71 -4.50 -8.16
N SER A 61 -6.89 -5.82 -8.16
CA SER A 61 -7.21 -6.58 -6.94
C SER A 61 -6.10 -6.50 -5.90
N LEU A 62 -4.83 -6.58 -6.32
CA LEU A 62 -3.69 -6.46 -5.42
C LEU A 62 -3.56 -5.05 -4.83
N ILE A 63 -3.76 -4.01 -5.63
CA ILE A 63 -3.75 -2.62 -5.14
C ILE A 63 -4.93 -2.40 -4.18
N THR A 64 -6.11 -2.96 -4.47
CA THR A 64 -7.28 -2.89 -3.56
C THR A 64 -6.97 -3.57 -2.23
N LEU A 65 -6.37 -4.75 -2.23
CA LEU A 65 -5.96 -5.44 -1.02
C LEU A 65 -4.95 -4.61 -0.20
N ALA A 66 -3.98 -3.98 -0.87
CA ALA A 66 -3.00 -3.10 -0.23
C ALA A 66 -3.64 -1.83 0.35
N ASN A 67 -4.55 -1.19 -0.39
CA ASN A 67 -5.11 0.10 -0.03
C ASN A 67 -6.32 0.00 0.91
N ALA A 68 -7.34 -0.81 0.56
CA ALA A 68 -8.55 -0.93 1.36
C ALA A 68 -8.34 -1.76 2.61
N GLU A 69 -7.65 -2.91 2.51
CA GLU A 69 -7.45 -3.84 3.63
C GLU A 69 -6.11 -3.62 4.34
N SER A 70 -5.29 -2.70 3.85
CA SER A 70 -3.97 -2.38 4.44
C SER A 70 -3.03 -3.59 4.52
N HIS A 71 -3.00 -4.42 3.46
CA HIS A 71 -2.22 -5.65 3.46
C HIS A 71 -0.74 -5.36 3.19
N ASN A 72 0.07 -5.45 4.24
CA ASN A 72 1.48 -5.05 4.26
C ASN A 72 2.34 -5.82 3.26
N PHE A 73 2.19 -7.15 3.21
CA PHE A 73 2.97 -7.98 2.30
C PHE A 73 2.71 -7.63 0.83
N THR A 74 1.44 -7.39 0.47
CA THR A 74 1.08 -6.98 -0.90
C THR A 74 1.67 -5.62 -1.25
N SER A 75 1.60 -4.63 -0.35
CA SER A 75 2.21 -3.31 -0.55
C SER A 75 3.70 -3.42 -0.83
N GLU A 76 4.41 -4.18 -0.01
CA GLU A 76 5.86 -4.39 -0.15
C GLU A 76 6.20 -5.14 -1.45
N SER A 77 5.43 -6.17 -1.80
CA SER A 77 5.64 -6.95 -3.02
C SER A 77 5.40 -6.12 -4.28
N LEU A 78 4.31 -5.34 -4.33
CA LEU A 78 4.02 -4.45 -5.45
C LEU A 78 5.13 -3.40 -5.62
N PHE A 79 5.59 -2.80 -4.53
CA PHE A 79 6.66 -1.80 -4.57
C PHE A 79 7.97 -2.40 -5.09
N LYS A 80 8.36 -3.56 -4.58
CA LYS A 80 9.58 -4.25 -5.03
C LYS A 80 9.53 -4.69 -6.48
N ASN A 81 8.34 -5.04 -6.99
CA ASN A 81 8.13 -5.41 -8.39
C ASN A 81 7.96 -4.19 -9.33
N ALA A 82 7.84 -2.98 -8.82
CA ALA A 82 7.70 -1.78 -9.65
C ALA A 82 8.98 -1.39 -10.39
N SER A 83 10.08 -2.13 -10.20
CA SER A 83 11.33 -1.95 -10.90
C SER A 83 11.84 -3.26 -11.51
N ASP A 84 12.76 -3.17 -12.47
CA ASP A 84 13.32 -4.35 -13.16
C ASP A 84 14.20 -5.21 -12.26
N SER A 85 14.52 -4.71 -11.05
CA SER A 85 15.26 -5.46 -10.04
C SER A 85 14.56 -5.33 -8.68
N TRP A 86 14.33 -6.47 -8.05
CA TRP A 86 13.76 -6.56 -6.71
C TRP A 86 14.53 -5.69 -5.71
N SER A 87 13.93 -4.65 -5.20
CA SER A 87 14.24 -3.86 -4.03
C SER A 87 14.88 -2.46 -4.16
N LYS A 88 16.13 -2.32 -4.56
CA LYS A 88 16.83 -1.01 -4.42
C LYS A 88 16.44 0.03 -5.46
N ASN A 89 16.04 -0.41 -6.64
CA ASN A 89 15.72 0.50 -7.74
C ASN A 89 14.30 1.08 -7.63
N SER A 90 13.37 0.42 -6.93
CA SER A 90 11.99 0.90 -6.77
C SER A 90 11.94 2.24 -6.03
N TYR A 91 12.74 2.41 -4.95
CA TYR A 91 12.85 3.68 -4.26
C TYR A 91 13.38 4.79 -5.18
N LYS A 92 14.46 4.51 -5.92
CA LYS A 92 15.02 5.49 -6.86
C LYS A 92 14.02 5.86 -7.95
N LYS A 93 13.33 4.89 -8.55
CA LYS A 93 12.28 5.13 -9.54
C LYS A 93 11.16 5.99 -8.97
N LEU A 94 10.66 5.70 -7.77
CA LEU A 94 9.62 6.49 -7.10
C LEU A 94 10.12 7.91 -6.83
N TYR A 95 11.31 8.08 -6.28
CA TYR A 95 11.88 9.40 -5.98
C TYR A 95 11.98 10.27 -7.25
N PHE A 96 12.55 9.74 -8.34
CA PHE A 96 12.66 10.46 -9.60
C PHE A 96 11.29 10.74 -10.22
N TRP A 97 10.35 9.81 -10.12
CA TRP A 97 9.00 10.03 -10.62
C TRP A 97 8.29 11.17 -9.85
N LEU A 98 8.35 11.17 -8.53
CA LEU A 98 7.78 12.25 -7.70
C LEU A 98 8.43 13.59 -8.03
N LYS A 99 9.77 13.63 -8.15
CA LYS A 99 10.53 14.82 -8.51
C LYS A 99 10.11 15.37 -9.88
N ASN A 100 10.03 14.51 -10.89
CA ASN A 100 9.65 14.89 -12.25
C ASN A 100 8.19 15.39 -12.33
N LYS A 101 7.33 14.94 -11.41
CA LYS A 101 5.98 15.48 -11.27
C LYS A 101 5.94 16.80 -10.48
N GLY A 102 7.08 17.37 -10.08
CA GLY A 102 7.15 18.62 -9.32
C GLY A 102 6.50 18.51 -7.94
N LEU A 103 6.61 17.35 -7.30
CA LEU A 103 6.08 17.14 -5.95
C LEU A 103 7.09 17.57 -4.88
N PRO A 104 6.65 18.05 -3.70
CA PRO A 104 7.52 18.53 -2.63
C PRO A 104 8.17 17.36 -1.88
N ILE A 105 9.26 16.82 -2.43
CA ILE A 105 9.98 15.64 -1.92
C ILE A 105 11.04 15.94 -0.87
N LYS A 106 11.07 17.17 -0.35
CA LYS A 106 11.99 17.52 0.73
C LYS A 106 11.76 16.60 1.92
N ASP A 107 12.83 16.08 2.48
CA ASP A 107 12.82 15.16 3.64
C ASP A 107 12.11 13.81 3.42
N LEU A 108 11.81 13.45 2.18
CA LEU A 108 11.25 12.15 1.85
C LEU A 108 12.29 11.04 2.06
N TYR A 109 11.95 10.05 2.87
CA TYR A 109 12.69 8.80 3.01
C TYR A 109 11.72 7.63 3.09
N ILE A 110 11.90 6.62 2.26
CA ILE A 110 11.09 5.40 2.23
C ILE A 110 11.98 4.20 2.50
N ALA A 111 11.84 3.60 3.66
CA ALA A 111 12.55 2.39 4.06
C ALA A 111 11.79 1.13 3.61
N ASP A 112 10.47 1.19 3.62
CA ASP A 112 9.57 0.13 3.15
C ASP A 112 8.29 0.72 2.53
N ALA A 113 7.53 -0.10 1.85
CA ALA A 113 6.25 0.26 1.25
C ALA A 113 5.06 -0.21 2.09
N SER A 114 5.27 -1.00 3.12
CA SER A 114 4.23 -1.45 4.05
C SER A 114 3.86 -0.38 5.07
N GLY A 115 4.76 0.59 5.30
CA GLY A 115 4.58 1.63 6.32
C GLY A 115 4.91 1.17 7.75
N LEU A 116 5.51 0.00 7.94
CA LEU A 116 5.87 -0.52 9.26
C LEU A 116 7.18 0.06 9.79
N SER A 117 8.08 0.48 8.90
CA SER A 117 9.36 1.04 9.29
C SER A 117 9.21 2.41 9.96
N ARG A 118 9.80 2.56 11.14
CA ARG A 118 9.91 3.83 11.85
C ARG A 118 10.87 4.83 11.17
N SER A 119 11.62 4.36 10.19
CA SER A 119 12.53 5.22 9.41
C SER A 119 11.82 5.92 8.25
N ASN A 120 10.61 5.52 7.87
CA ASN A 120 9.85 6.24 6.85
C ASN A 120 9.62 7.69 7.24
N ARG A 121 9.83 8.60 6.30
CA ARG A 121 9.60 10.04 6.47
C ARG A 121 8.83 10.57 5.28
N VAL A 122 7.70 11.20 5.55
CA VAL A 122 6.84 11.82 4.55
C VAL A 122 6.12 13.00 5.16
N THR A 123 5.86 14.03 4.39
CA THR A 123 5.09 15.20 4.83
C THR A 123 3.64 15.09 4.37
N THR A 124 2.72 15.67 5.14
CA THR A 124 1.32 15.80 4.74
C THR A 124 1.18 16.58 3.43
N ASN A 125 2.04 17.59 3.23
CA ASN A 125 2.09 18.36 1.99
C ASN A 125 2.42 17.48 0.77
N LEU A 126 3.41 16.58 0.89
CA LEU A 126 3.73 15.66 -0.22
C LEU A 126 2.55 14.74 -0.54
N ILE A 127 1.91 14.15 0.46
CA ILE A 127 0.77 13.24 0.25
C ILE A 127 -0.42 14.00 -0.34
N ALA A 128 -0.78 15.16 0.21
CA ALA A 128 -1.90 15.96 -0.29
C ALA A 128 -1.65 16.43 -1.73
N SER A 129 -0.42 16.88 -2.04
CA SER A 129 -0.03 17.28 -3.40
C SER A 129 -0.04 16.12 -4.39
N PHE A 130 0.41 14.93 -3.96
CA PHE A 130 0.30 13.71 -4.77
C PHE A 130 -1.16 13.38 -5.08
N LEU A 131 -2.01 13.35 -4.07
CA LEU A 131 -3.44 13.07 -4.21
C LEU A 131 -4.11 14.11 -5.12
N TYR A 132 -3.80 15.39 -4.94
CA TYR A 132 -4.31 16.46 -5.80
C TYR A 132 -3.92 16.25 -7.27
N LYS A 133 -2.66 15.94 -7.55
CA LYS A 133 -2.22 15.67 -8.93
C LYS A 133 -2.80 14.39 -9.51
N MET A 134 -3.05 13.40 -8.66
CA MET A 134 -3.64 12.13 -9.10
C MET A 134 -5.07 12.29 -9.61
N GLN A 135 -5.83 13.29 -9.16
CA GLN A 135 -7.19 13.59 -9.65
C GLN A 135 -7.24 13.85 -11.16
N PHE A 136 -6.14 14.36 -11.72
CA PHE A 136 -6.04 14.68 -13.15
C PHE A 136 -5.37 13.58 -13.98
N ASN A 137 -5.12 12.42 -13.36
CA ASN A 137 -4.55 11.27 -14.03
C ASN A 137 -5.65 10.39 -14.63
N ASN A 138 -5.42 9.82 -15.81
CA ASN A 138 -6.38 8.93 -16.48
C ASN A 138 -6.73 7.68 -15.64
N ASN A 139 -5.89 7.32 -14.67
CA ASN A 139 -6.12 6.19 -13.76
C ASN A 139 -6.76 6.62 -12.43
N TYR A 140 -7.25 7.85 -12.31
CA TYR A 140 -7.81 8.35 -11.05
C TYR A 140 -8.94 7.47 -10.53
N GLU A 141 -9.92 7.15 -11.37
CA GLU A 141 -11.08 6.36 -10.98
C GLU A 141 -10.68 4.95 -10.49
N PHE A 142 -9.72 4.31 -11.18
CA PHE A 142 -9.16 3.03 -10.73
C PHE A 142 -8.47 3.17 -9.39
N TYR A 143 -7.65 4.20 -9.20
CA TYR A 143 -6.96 4.44 -7.94
C TYR A 143 -7.94 4.72 -6.80
N ALA A 144 -8.89 5.61 -6.99
CA ALA A 144 -9.91 5.96 -6.00
C ALA A 144 -10.75 4.74 -5.60
N SER A 145 -11.10 3.88 -6.57
CA SER A 145 -11.86 2.65 -6.33
C SER A 145 -11.11 1.63 -5.47
N THR A 146 -9.79 1.71 -5.35
CA THR A 146 -9.00 0.81 -4.49
C THR A 146 -8.96 1.24 -3.02
N LEU A 147 -9.35 2.47 -2.70
CA LEU A 147 -9.26 3.02 -1.35
C LEU A 147 -10.36 2.48 -0.43
N SER A 148 -10.14 2.55 0.88
CA SER A 148 -11.20 2.37 1.88
C SER A 148 -12.25 3.46 1.75
N ILE A 149 -13.51 3.13 2.02
CA ILE A 149 -14.64 4.06 1.94
C ILE A 149 -15.24 4.24 3.33
N MET A 150 -15.34 5.47 3.77
CA MET A 150 -15.85 5.84 5.09
C MET A 150 -17.23 5.28 5.33
N GLY A 151 -17.39 4.49 6.41
CA GLY A 151 -18.64 3.86 6.80
C GLY A 151 -19.16 2.77 5.85
N VAL A 152 -18.34 2.30 4.88
CA VAL A 152 -18.77 1.36 3.84
C VAL A 152 -17.80 0.18 3.66
N ARG A 153 -16.49 0.45 3.48
CA ARG A 153 -15.54 -0.59 3.07
C ARG A 153 -14.13 -0.39 3.63
N GLY A 154 -13.43 -1.51 3.83
CA GLY A 154 -12.02 -1.54 4.21
C GLY A 154 -11.78 -1.05 5.63
N THR A 155 -10.59 -0.55 5.92
CA THR A 155 -10.21 -0.07 7.26
C THR A 155 -11.04 1.10 7.79
N LEU A 156 -11.85 1.73 6.94
CA LEU A 156 -12.77 2.81 7.30
C LEU A 156 -14.23 2.36 7.45
N ALA A 157 -14.56 1.09 7.23
CA ALA A 157 -15.94 0.58 7.25
C ALA A 157 -16.65 0.86 8.59
N ASN A 158 -15.94 0.66 9.69
CA ASN A 158 -16.49 0.82 11.06
C ASN A 158 -16.03 2.13 11.73
N SER A 159 -15.56 3.11 10.97
CA SER A 159 -15.15 4.39 11.53
C SER A 159 -16.35 5.17 12.01
N LEU A 160 -16.21 5.83 13.18
CA LEU A 160 -17.23 6.71 13.73
C LEU A 160 -17.41 7.90 12.79
N VAL A 161 -18.53 7.93 12.12
CA VAL A 161 -18.87 8.96 11.16
C VAL A 161 -20.27 9.50 11.40
N ASN A 162 -20.44 10.78 11.14
CA ASN A 162 -21.74 11.34 10.87
C ASN A 162 -22.27 10.76 9.54
N ASN A 163 -23.55 10.49 9.45
CA ASN A 163 -24.19 10.01 8.21
C ASN A 163 -23.89 10.91 6.98
N LYS A 164 -23.58 12.17 7.20
CA LYS A 164 -23.25 13.14 6.14
C LYS A 164 -21.99 12.77 5.34
N ILE A 165 -20.97 12.18 6.00
CA ILE A 165 -19.71 11.79 5.31
C ILE A 165 -19.63 10.32 4.97
N LYS A 166 -20.65 9.52 5.33
CA LYS A 166 -20.73 8.11 4.94
C LYS A 166 -20.72 8.00 3.41
N GLY A 167 -19.79 7.22 2.87
CA GLY A 167 -19.62 7.05 1.43
C GLY A 167 -19.03 8.27 0.69
N LYS A 168 -18.66 9.34 1.39
CA LYS A 168 -18.14 10.59 0.79
C LYS A 168 -16.62 10.75 0.91
N PHE A 169 -15.98 10.00 1.80
CA PHE A 169 -14.54 10.01 1.96
C PHE A 169 -13.95 8.67 1.52
N PHE A 170 -12.97 8.74 0.62
CA PHE A 170 -12.20 7.63 0.07
C PHE A 170 -10.76 7.79 0.52
N GLY A 171 -10.22 6.87 1.30
CA GLY A 171 -8.89 7.10 1.88
C GLY A 171 -8.16 5.87 2.37
N LYS A 172 -6.93 6.12 2.79
CA LYS A 172 -6.03 5.15 3.39
C LYS A 172 -5.71 5.55 4.82
N THR A 173 -5.84 4.59 5.73
CA THR A 173 -5.38 4.74 7.13
C THR A 173 -3.98 4.19 7.31
N GLY A 174 -3.24 4.72 8.26
CA GLY A 174 -2.03 4.14 8.83
C GLY A 174 -2.07 4.18 10.34
N THR A 175 -1.71 3.09 11.00
CA THR A 175 -1.69 3.02 12.47
C THR A 175 -0.43 2.27 12.91
N LEU A 176 0.38 2.94 13.72
CA LEU A 176 1.46 2.36 14.50
C LEU A 176 1.31 2.83 15.95
N SER A 177 2.08 2.27 16.88
CA SER A 177 2.16 2.86 18.21
C SER A 177 2.61 4.32 18.08
N ASN A 178 1.89 5.26 18.68
CA ASN A 178 2.16 6.70 18.64
C ASN A 178 2.08 7.37 17.24
N VAL A 179 1.52 6.69 16.23
CA VAL A 179 1.27 7.29 14.90
C VAL A 179 -0.11 6.89 14.41
N PHE A 180 -0.86 7.88 13.97
CA PHE A 180 -2.06 7.67 13.17
C PHE A 180 -2.03 8.60 11.95
N SER A 181 -2.39 8.06 10.81
CA SER A 181 -2.50 8.84 9.58
C SER A 181 -3.79 8.51 8.84
N LEU A 182 -4.30 9.52 8.15
CA LEU A 182 -5.47 9.41 7.29
C LEU A 182 -5.30 10.34 6.11
N SER A 183 -5.33 9.81 4.91
CA SER A 183 -5.17 10.59 3.69
C SER A 183 -6.09 10.06 2.60
N GLY A 184 -6.65 10.96 1.78
CA GLY A 184 -7.60 10.55 0.76
C GLY A 184 -8.37 11.72 0.15
N TYR A 185 -9.57 11.43 -0.31
CA TYR A 185 -10.43 12.35 -1.04
C TYR A 185 -11.78 12.53 -0.38
N PHE A 186 -12.23 13.79 -0.30
CA PHE A 186 -13.63 14.09 -0.13
C PHE A 186 -14.29 14.39 -1.47
N HIS A 187 -15.46 13.79 -1.69
CA HIS A 187 -16.34 14.13 -2.79
C HIS A 187 -17.50 14.99 -2.26
N LYS A 188 -17.54 16.24 -2.64
CA LYS A 188 -18.54 17.22 -2.17
C LYS A 188 -18.88 18.20 -3.30
N ASN A 189 -20.17 18.40 -3.57
CA ASN A 189 -20.67 19.40 -4.53
C ASN A 189 -19.98 19.33 -5.91
N ASN A 190 -19.82 18.12 -6.44
CA ASN A 190 -19.10 17.85 -7.71
C ASN A 190 -17.62 18.27 -7.72
N LYS A 191 -17.04 18.55 -6.54
CA LYS A 191 -15.62 18.81 -6.37
C LYS A 191 -14.96 17.68 -5.58
N ILE A 192 -13.67 17.50 -5.82
CA ILE A 192 -12.83 16.53 -5.14
C ILE A 192 -11.77 17.29 -4.36
N TYR A 193 -11.73 17.05 -3.06
CA TYR A 193 -10.75 17.65 -2.16
C TYR A 193 -9.77 16.59 -1.68
N SER A 194 -8.48 16.83 -1.83
CA SER A 194 -7.45 15.96 -1.28
C SER A 194 -7.09 16.39 0.14
N ILE A 195 -7.00 15.45 1.06
CA ILE A 195 -6.65 15.70 2.46
C ILE A 195 -5.56 14.74 2.92
N SER A 196 -4.67 15.21 3.78
CA SER A 196 -3.69 14.37 4.47
C SER A 196 -3.51 14.83 5.91
N ILE A 197 -3.66 13.90 6.85
CA ILE A 197 -3.49 14.11 8.28
C ILE A 197 -2.49 13.08 8.79
N ILE A 198 -1.48 13.52 9.53
CA ILE A 198 -0.55 12.66 10.25
C ILE A 198 -0.45 13.17 11.69
N GLN A 199 -0.76 12.32 12.64
CA GLN A 199 -0.57 12.58 14.06
C GLN A 199 0.54 11.68 14.60
N ASN A 200 1.59 12.30 15.13
CA ASN A 200 2.66 11.66 15.88
C ASN A 200 2.53 12.11 17.34
N SER A 201 2.03 11.25 18.22
CA SER A 201 1.75 11.61 19.61
C SER A 201 1.65 10.36 20.47
N ASN A 202 2.03 10.47 21.73
CA ASN A 202 1.78 9.41 22.72
C ASN A 202 0.28 9.23 23.02
N LEU A 203 -0.53 10.25 22.75
CA LEU A 203 -1.97 10.24 22.90
C LEU A 203 -2.63 10.42 21.54
N ILE A 204 -2.99 9.32 20.89
CA ILE A 204 -3.73 9.35 19.63
C ILE A 204 -5.23 9.29 19.92
N ASP A 205 -5.94 10.32 19.48
CA ASP A 205 -7.39 10.39 19.53
C ASP A 205 -7.97 10.35 18.11
N LYS A 206 -8.31 9.15 17.66
CA LYS A 206 -8.92 8.94 16.34
C LYS A 206 -10.27 9.64 16.22
N ASN A 207 -11.02 9.76 17.33
CA ASN A 207 -12.33 10.41 17.33
C ASN A 207 -12.22 11.90 17.02
N LYS A 208 -11.18 12.58 17.54
CA LYS A 208 -10.91 13.98 17.19
C LYS A 208 -10.61 14.13 15.70
N ILE A 209 -9.85 13.22 15.11
CA ILE A 209 -9.55 13.25 13.67
C ILE A 209 -10.82 13.07 12.85
N PHE A 210 -11.68 12.11 13.20
CA PHE A 210 -12.94 11.90 12.49
C PHE A 210 -13.92 13.05 12.70
N LYS A 211 -13.97 13.66 13.91
CA LYS A 211 -14.73 14.88 14.16
C LYS A 211 -14.25 16.02 13.29
N PHE A 212 -12.95 16.26 13.24
CA PHE A 212 -12.34 17.26 12.36
C PHE A 212 -12.69 17.03 10.88
N LEU A 213 -12.70 15.78 10.40
CA LEU A 213 -13.13 15.49 9.03
C LEU A 213 -14.59 15.88 8.77
N ASN A 214 -15.48 15.65 9.74
CA ASN A 214 -16.87 16.08 9.64
C ASN A 214 -16.97 17.61 9.56
N GLU A 215 -16.22 18.32 10.40
CA GLU A 215 -16.17 19.78 10.40
C GLU A 215 -15.65 20.33 9.06
N VAL A 216 -14.55 19.78 8.54
CA VAL A 216 -13.99 20.13 7.22
C VAL A 216 -15.02 19.90 6.11
N TYR A 217 -15.76 18.79 6.16
CA TYR A 217 -16.79 18.51 5.17
C TYR A 217 -17.96 19.52 5.22
N GLU A 218 -18.25 20.07 6.38
CA GLU A 218 -19.34 21.05 6.58
C GLU A 218 -18.95 22.49 6.23
N ILE A 219 -17.64 22.81 6.17
CA ILE A 219 -17.18 24.15 5.74
C ILE A 219 -17.73 24.41 4.34
N ASN A 220 -18.48 25.50 4.20
CA ASN A 220 -18.95 25.94 2.90
C ASN A 220 -17.75 26.29 2.02
N ASP A 221 -17.83 25.90 0.73
CA ASP A 221 -16.79 26.24 -0.22
C ASP A 221 -16.54 27.76 -0.14
N CYS A 222 -15.29 28.16 0.08
CA CYS A 222 -14.90 29.55 -0.12
C CYS A 222 -15.29 29.93 -1.56
N LYS A 223 -16.11 30.96 -1.66
CA LYS A 223 -16.52 31.55 -2.95
C LYS A 223 -15.33 32.09 -3.70
#